data_053ea5d18edd6592dbb293145f35dbad
#
_entry.id   053ea5d18edd6592dbb293145f35dbad
#
_cell.length_a   1.000
_cell.length_b   1.000
_cell.length_c   1.000
_cell.angle_alpha   90.00
_cell.angle_beta   90.00
_cell.angle_gamma   90.00
#
_symmetry.space_group_name_H-M   'P 1'
#
loop_
_entity.id
_entity.type
_entity.pdbx_description
1 polymer ?
#
loop_
_entity_poly.entity_id
_entity_poly.type
_entity_poly.pdbx_seq_one_letter_code
_entity_poly.pdbx_strand_id
1 'polypeptide(L)'
;MKKLYILLFIAITFLQLSGRELQIIATCDMHGNLAGFAGLFPVIQQYPDAVKIDLGDIFQSEPLSDLLNGTPMMSALNLAKYDFFIPGNHEFELPSPQLAKFFNSFNGQLLGQWQIKKVKTVPWKIIERNGFTLAVIGMTDNGIYRDRKFYPHLKIVPELVAIEKAMQEIRNHPVDAVILARHGGNYLSGMTLGRFLRKYPEIRLVLCGHSHKEIAGQRSGKTLVVQPGAHCSSAALVTMRYINGKNLLLTSCLLRPGKVPAPEIVSLHQKLQAEYGRILGQKRVEFTSFKDQVDLWLKDLCSAADADCAVLDMPPLPAGSHTLESLLKHFPYRNRLVKFSLKPAEYAALIKEKAPSNRKRFASPVPAGKERFTVVMDTFQLSRSKTLKNHTAFQLLPVIARDILLKEKI
;
A
#
# COMPACT_ATOMS: atom_id res chain seq x y z
N MET A 1 63.55 -0.96 -0.26
CA MET A 1 62.70 0.18 -0.50
C MET A 1 61.88 0.11 -1.80
N LYS A 2 62.43 -0.25 -2.96
CA LYS A 2 61.68 -0.36 -4.23
C LYS A 2 60.51 -1.35 -4.20
N LYS A 3 60.62 -2.52 -3.51
CA LYS A 3 59.53 -3.51 -3.39
C LYS A 3 58.32 -3.00 -2.56
N LEU A 4 58.56 -2.15 -1.56
CA LEU A 4 57.52 -1.59 -0.72
C LEU A 4 56.65 -0.55 -1.47
N TYR A 5 57.32 0.25 -2.34
CA TYR A 5 56.60 1.22 -3.18
C TYR A 5 55.72 0.56 -4.26
N ILE A 6 56.15 -0.59 -4.83
CA ILE A 6 55.38 -1.32 -5.82
C ILE A 6 54.13 -1.93 -5.17
N LEU A 7 54.24 -2.50 -3.96
CA LEU A 7 53.08 -3.04 -3.19
C LEU A 7 52.10 -1.95 -2.80
N LEU A 8 52.58 -0.78 -2.38
CA LEU A 8 51.75 0.37 -2.04
C LEU A 8 51.04 0.94 -3.29
N PHE A 9 51.75 0.99 -4.44
CA PHE A 9 51.15 1.46 -5.70
C PHE A 9 50.12 0.50 -6.26
N ILE A 10 50.33 -0.82 -6.11
CA ILE A 10 49.35 -1.85 -6.48
C ILE A 10 48.16 -1.79 -5.54
N ALA A 11 48.34 -1.62 -4.24
CA ALA A 11 47.23 -1.46 -3.28
C ALA A 11 46.39 -0.20 -3.55
N ILE A 12 47.05 0.93 -3.89
CA ILE A 12 46.37 2.19 -4.24
C ILE A 12 45.63 2.05 -5.58
N THR A 13 46.23 1.36 -6.59
CA THR A 13 45.53 1.09 -7.86
C THR A 13 44.37 0.10 -7.72
N PHE A 14 44.46 -0.89 -6.82
CA PHE A 14 43.31 -1.76 -6.50
C PHE A 14 42.22 -1.00 -5.73
N LEU A 15 42.55 -0.08 -4.83
CA LEU A 15 41.54 0.80 -4.19
C LEU A 15 40.88 1.78 -5.18
N GLN A 16 41.58 2.23 -6.24
CA GLN A 16 41.00 3.07 -7.28
C GLN A 16 40.16 2.32 -8.32
N LEU A 17 40.28 0.99 -8.40
CA LEU A 17 39.49 0.14 -9.28
C LEU A 17 38.16 -0.35 -8.64
N SER A 18 37.98 -0.19 -7.32
CA SER A 18 36.68 -0.42 -6.67
C SER A 18 35.77 0.79 -6.94
N GLY A 19 35.08 0.75 -8.07
CA GLY A 19 34.05 1.76 -8.39
C GLY A 19 33.03 1.86 -7.24
N ARG A 20 32.56 3.08 -6.93
CA ARG A 20 31.47 3.29 -5.94
C ARG A 20 30.32 2.35 -6.29
N GLU A 21 29.90 1.57 -5.32
CA GLU A 21 28.77 0.64 -5.45
C GLU A 21 27.80 0.85 -4.28
N LEU A 22 26.51 0.85 -4.59
CA LEU A 22 25.43 0.94 -3.62
C LEU A 22 24.32 -0.04 -3.97
N GLN A 23 23.84 -0.78 -2.98
CA GLN A 23 22.64 -1.60 -3.09
C GLN A 23 21.42 -0.83 -2.60
N ILE A 24 20.27 -1.08 -3.26
CA ILE A 24 18.96 -0.60 -2.87
C ILE A 24 18.05 -1.82 -2.79
N ILE A 25 17.36 -1.97 -1.68
CA ILE A 25 16.35 -3.02 -1.49
C ILE A 25 14.97 -2.37 -1.46
N ALA A 26 14.05 -2.95 -2.21
CA ALA A 26 12.65 -2.54 -2.19
C ALA A 26 11.72 -3.71 -1.89
N THR A 27 10.65 -3.43 -1.13
CA THR A 27 9.50 -4.31 -0.90
C THR A 27 8.21 -3.55 -1.18
N CYS A 28 7.11 -4.26 -1.43
CA CYS A 28 5.79 -3.67 -1.63
C CYS A 28 4.69 -4.69 -1.34
N ASP A 29 3.47 -4.20 -1.15
CA ASP A 29 2.25 -5.00 -1.15
C ASP A 29 2.35 -6.25 -0.23
N MET A 30 2.93 -6.09 0.96
CA MET A 30 3.13 -7.20 1.89
C MET A 30 1.85 -7.71 2.53
N HIS A 31 0.81 -6.85 2.58
CA HIS A 31 -0.55 -7.20 2.99
C HIS A 31 -0.64 -8.00 4.30
N GLY A 32 0.11 -7.58 5.32
CA GLY A 32 0.07 -8.19 6.65
C GLY A 32 0.80 -9.52 6.79
N ASN A 33 1.43 -10.04 5.74
CA ASN A 33 2.06 -11.35 5.73
C ASN A 33 3.38 -11.38 6.53
N LEU A 34 3.25 -11.28 7.87
CA LEU A 34 4.39 -11.32 8.78
C LEU A 34 5.17 -12.65 8.70
N ALA A 35 4.45 -13.76 8.49
CA ALA A 35 5.07 -15.07 8.32
C ALA A 35 5.93 -15.14 7.04
N GLY A 36 5.43 -14.59 5.93
CA GLY A 36 6.20 -14.46 4.69
C GLY A 36 7.40 -13.53 4.84
N PHE A 37 7.24 -12.41 5.57
CA PHE A 37 8.33 -11.49 5.84
C PHE A 37 9.45 -12.14 6.68
N ALA A 38 9.13 -13.11 7.56
CA ALA A 38 10.14 -13.87 8.28
C ALA A 38 11.13 -14.60 7.35
N GLY A 39 10.68 -15.02 6.16
CA GLY A 39 11.55 -15.61 5.13
C GLY A 39 12.35 -14.57 4.35
N LEU A 40 11.82 -13.37 4.10
CA LEU A 40 12.55 -12.29 3.42
C LEU A 40 13.57 -11.59 4.31
N PHE A 41 13.29 -11.48 5.59
CA PHE A 41 14.12 -10.72 6.54
C PHE A 41 15.59 -11.15 6.52
N PRO A 42 15.97 -12.46 6.63
CA PRO A 42 17.37 -12.87 6.59
C PRO A 42 18.06 -12.53 5.28
N VAL A 43 17.33 -12.56 4.18
CA VAL A 43 17.86 -12.23 2.85
C VAL A 43 18.13 -10.73 2.74
N ILE A 44 17.23 -9.88 3.26
CA ILE A 44 17.40 -8.43 3.34
C ILE A 44 18.58 -8.06 4.24
N GLN A 45 18.78 -8.78 5.35
CA GLN A 45 19.86 -8.52 6.31
C GLN A 45 21.28 -8.87 5.76
N GLN A 46 21.38 -9.58 4.64
CA GLN A 46 22.66 -9.78 3.95
C GLN A 46 23.20 -8.47 3.34
N TYR A 47 22.38 -7.43 3.26
CA TYR A 47 22.73 -6.13 2.70
C TYR A 47 22.54 -5.02 3.76
N PRO A 48 23.38 -5.00 4.81
CA PRO A 48 23.20 -4.08 5.94
C PRO A 48 23.31 -2.59 5.54
N ASP A 49 24.15 -2.29 4.54
CA ASP A 49 24.41 -0.94 4.06
C ASP A 49 23.51 -0.51 2.89
N ALA A 50 22.58 -1.36 2.45
CA ALA A 50 21.64 -1.02 1.41
C ALA A 50 20.69 0.09 1.85
N VAL A 51 20.28 0.95 0.92
CA VAL A 51 19.12 1.82 1.09
C VAL A 51 17.87 0.96 0.98
N LYS A 52 17.03 0.93 2.04
CA LYS A 52 15.85 0.08 2.12
C LYS A 52 14.59 0.92 2.00
N ILE A 53 13.73 0.58 1.05
CA ILE A 53 12.53 1.32 0.68
C ILE A 53 11.34 0.38 0.65
N ASP A 54 10.30 0.66 1.42
CA ASP A 54 9.03 -0.02 1.28
C ASP A 54 8.02 0.87 0.53
N LEU A 55 7.29 0.26 -0.39
CA LEU A 55 6.39 0.95 -1.32
C LEU A 55 4.91 0.83 -0.93
N GLY A 56 4.62 0.47 0.31
CA GLY A 56 3.28 0.52 0.88
C GLY A 56 2.42 -0.73 0.69
N ASP A 57 1.17 -0.63 1.11
CA ASP A 57 0.24 -1.73 1.27
C ASP A 57 0.84 -2.84 2.16
N ILE A 58 1.40 -2.42 3.33
CA ILE A 58 2.07 -3.36 4.24
C ILE A 58 1.10 -4.09 5.15
N PHE A 59 -0.10 -3.53 5.41
CA PHE A 59 -1.12 -4.20 6.22
C PHE A 59 -2.37 -4.48 5.38
N GLN A 60 -3.45 -4.96 5.98
CA GLN A 60 -4.69 -5.36 5.32
C GLN A 60 -4.58 -6.77 4.69
N SER A 61 -5.67 -7.52 4.71
CA SER A 61 -5.86 -8.90 4.24
C SER A 61 -5.43 -10.01 5.22
N GLU A 62 -4.48 -9.79 6.12
CA GLU A 62 -4.16 -10.76 7.17
C GLU A 62 -4.86 -10.38 8.49
N PRO A 63 -5.71 -11.27 9.05
CA PRO A 63 -6.57 -10.95 10.19
C PRO A 63 -5.84 -10.40 11.42
N LEU A 64 -4.68 -10.95 11.75
CA LEU A 64 -3.88 -10.48 12.87
C LEU A 64 -3.35 -9.06 12.65
N SER A 65 -2.83 -8.79 11.44
CA SER A 65 -2.36 -7.46 11.06
C SER A 65 -3.50 -6.44 11.04
N ASP A 66 -4.66 -6.87 10.53
CA ASP A 66 -5.86 -6.06 10.49
C ASP A 66 -6.39 -5.69 11.88
N LEU A 67 -6.48 -6.66 12.78
CA LEU A 67 -6.91 -6.47 14.17
C LEU A 67 -6.00 -5.43 14.88
N LEU A 68 -4.70 -5.48 14.60
CA LEU A 68 -3.69 -4.63 15.21
C LEU A 68 -3.35 -3.37 14.39
N ASN A 69 -4.18 -2.99 13.41
CA ASN A 69 -4.03 -1.78 12.60
C ASN A 69 -2.64 -1.67 11.93
N GLY A 70 -2.09 -2.78 11.44
CA GLY A 70 -0.81 -2.83 10.73
C GLY A 70 0.44 -2.76 11.60
N THR A 71 0.30 -2.59 12.93
CA THR A 71 1.44 -2.45 13.85
C THR A 71 2.47 -3.59 13.74
N PRO A 72 2.08 -4.89 13.55
CA PRO A 72 3.06 -5.96 13.38
C PRO A 72 4.02 -5.75 12.21
N MET A 73 3.49 -5.33 11.06
CA MET A 73 4.30 -5.09 9.86
C MET A 73 5.19 -3.87 10.02
N MET A 74 4.68 -2.78 10.62
CA MET A 74 5.50 -1.60 10.91
C MET A 74 6.65 -1.94 11.86
N SER A 75 6.41 -2.78 12.87
CA SER A 75 7.47 -3.27 13.76
C SER A 75 8.53 -4.08 13.00
N ALA A 76 8.10 -4.91 12.03
CA ALA A 76 9.00 -5.68 11.18
C ALA A 76 9.86 -4.78 10.27
N LEU A 77 9.28 -3.72 9.67
CA LEU A 77 10.05 -2.72 8.91
C LEU A 77 11.09 -2.01 9.77
N ASN A 78 10.72 -1.65 11.00
CA ASN A 78 11.64 -1.01 11.95
C ASN A 78 12.79 -1.95 12.35
N LEU A 79 12.52 -3.23 12.59
CA LEU A 79 13.54 -4.25 12.86
C LEU A 79 14.49 -4.43 11.66
N ALA A 80 13.97 -4.40 10.43
CA ALA A 80 14.75 -4.48 9.21
C ALA A 80 15.49 -3.17 8.86
N LYS A 81 15.25 -2.09 9.63
CA LYS A 81 15.86 -0.77 9.47
C LYS A 81 15.61 -0.17 8.09
N TYR A 82 14.34 -0.10 7.68
CA TYR A 82 13.97 0.60 6.45
C TYR A 82 14.22 2.10 6.57
N ASP A 83 14.82 2.69 5.54
CA ASP A 83 15.11 4.13 5.46
C ASP A 83 13.86 4.94 5.07
N PHE A 84 13.08 4.41 4.12
CA PHE A 84 11.90 5.08 3.57
C PHE A 84 10.68 4.16 3.54
N PHE A 85 9.52 4.76 3.82
CA PHE A 85 8.22 4.15 3.62
C PHE A 85 7.33 5.06 2.79
N ILE A 86 6.81 4.54 1.70
CA ILE A 86 5.88 5.20 0.79
C ILE A 86 4.52 4.53 0.96
N PRO A 87 3.54 5.12 1.66
CA PRO A 87 2.25 4.50 1.87
C PRO A 87 1.52 4.16 0.57
N GLY A 88 0.90 2.99 0.55
CA GLY A 88 -0.04 2.59 -0.49
C GLY A 88 -1.45 3.11 -0.22
N ASN A 89 -2.43 2.58 -0.94
CA ASN A 89 -3.82 3.01 -0.77
C ASN A 89 -4.46 2.42 0.49
N HIS A 90 -4.06 1.22 0.89
CA HIS A 90 -4.66 0.55 2.05
C HIS A 90 -4.28 1.18 3.38
N GLU A 91 -3.13 1.84 3.49
CA GLU A 91 -2.79 2.56 4.72
C GLU A 91 -3.83 3.63 5.05
N PHE A 92 -4.40 4.31 4.07
CA PHE A 92 -5.38 5.37 4.26
C PHE A 92 -6.78 4.87 4.63
N GLU A 93 -7.03 3.58 4.63
CA GLU A 93 -8.27 2.99 5.15
C GLU A 93 -8.36 3.07 6.69
N LEU A 94 -7.23 3.28 7.39
CA LEU A 94 -7.25 3.48 8.83
C LEU A 94 -7.95 4.78 9.22
N PRO A 95 -8.76 4.79 10.28
CA PRO A 95 -9.30 6.01 10.85
C PRO A 95 -8.19 6.98 11.26
N SER A 96 -8.45 8.30 11.17
CA SER A 96 -7.42 9.33 11.32
C SER A 96 -6.55 9.22 12.58
N PRO A 97 -7.08 8.94 13.81
CA PRO A 97 -6.23 8.79 14.98
C PRO A 97 -5.30 7.57 14.89
N GLN A 98 -5.82 6.43 14.43
CA GLN A 98 -5.05 5.19 14.24
C GLN A 98 -4.00 5.36 13.14
N LEU A 99 -4.36 6.02 12.05
CA LEU A 99 -3.46 6.31 10.92
C LEU A 99 -2.27 7.17 11.37
N ALA A 100 -2.51 8.22 12.17
CA ALA A 100 -1.43 9.04 12.68
C ALA A 100 -0.51 8.25 13.64
N LYS A 101 -1.08 7.41 14.52
CA LYS A 101 -0.30 6.52 15.39
C LYS A 101 0.54 5.53 14.59
N PHE A 102 -0.05 4.92 13.56
CA PHE A 102 0.61 3.97 12.67
C PHE A 102 1.81 4.62 11.96
N PHE A 103 1.61 5.76 11.29
CA PHE A 103 2.70 6.44 10.60
C PHE A 103 3.80 6.95 11.53
N ASN A 104 3.45 7.47 12.70
CA ASN A 104 4.42 7.96 13.68
C ASN A 104 5.20 6.83 14.38
N SER A 105 4.80 5.58 14.22
CA SER A 105 5.56 4.42 14.72
C SER A 105 6.67 3.96 13.78
N PHE A 106 6.78 4.53 12.58
CA PHE A 106 7.89 4.25 11.68
C PHE A 106 9.15 5.02 12.10
N ASN A 107 10.28 4.33 12.18
CA ASN A 107 11.55 4.92 12.62
C ASN A 107 12.30 5.65 11.49
N GLY A 108 11.99 5.34 10.22
CA GLY A 108 12.58 5.98 9.05
C GLY A 108 11.80 7.22 8.60
N GLN A 109 11.97 7.60 7.34
CA GLN A 109 11.32 8.77 6.75
C GLN A 109 10.10 8.36 5.91
N LEU A 110 8.92 8.92 6.24
CA LEU A 110 7.73 8.84 5.39
C LEU A 110 7.88 9.76 4.18
N LEU A 111 7.65 9.22 2.98
CA LEU A 111 7.61 9.99 1.74
C LEU A 111 6.23 9.92 1.10
N GLY A 112 5.77 11.05 0.55
CA GLY A 112 4.50 11.10 -0.16
C GLY A 112 4.05 12.54 -0.44
N GLN A 113 3.14 12.69 -1.41
CA GLN A 113 2.54 13.97 -1.82
C GLN A 113 1.27 14.31 -1.00
N TRP A 114 1.23 13.88 0.24
CA TRP A 114 0.07 14.03 1.13
C TRP A 114 0.47 14.59 2.50
N GLN A 115 -0.53 15.11 3.22
CA GLN A 115 -0.39 15.62 4.57
C GLN A 115 -1.56 15.18 5.44
N ILE A 116 -1.26 14.77 6.65
CA ILE A 116 -2.23 14.46 7.72
C ILE A 116 -1.77 15.19 8.97
N LYS A 117 -2.73 15.70 9.75
CA LYS A 117 -2.45 16.39 11.01
C LYS A 117 -1.63 15.47 11.94
N LYS A 118 -0.55 16.00 12.53
CA LYS A 118 0.38 15.32 13.43
C LYS A 118 1.23 14.21 12.78
N VAL A 119 1.30 14.14 11.46
CA VAL A 119 2.22 13.24 10.73
C VAL A 119 3.21 14.07 9.93
N LYS A 120 4.50 13.77 10.07
CA LYS A 120 5.56 14.44 9.30
C LYS A 120 5.84 13.65 8.03
N THR A 121 5.49 14.21 6.89
CA THR A 121 5.74 13.66 5.55
C THR A 121 6.43 14.70 4.70
N VAL A 122 7.28 14.27 3.75
CA VAL A 122 7.86 15.11 2.69
C VAL A 122 7.73 14.40 1.34
N PRO A 123 7.61 15.12 0.21
CA PRO A 123 7.45 14.48 -1.11
C PRO A 123 8.76 13.86 -1.60
N TRP A 124 9.91 14.31 -1.12
CA TRP A 124 11.22 13.80 -1.49
C TRP A 124 12.26 14.06 -0.39
N LYS A 125 13.39 13.31 -0.42
CA LYS A 125 14.48 13.43 0.53
C LYS A 125 15.80 13.04 -0.13
N ILE A 126 16.91 13.71 0.25
CA ILE A 126 18.28 13.27 -0.07
C ILE A 126 18.73 12.24 0.97
N ILE A 127 19.41 11.19 0.49
CA ILE A 127 20.16 10.23 1.31
C ILE A 127 21.57 10.07 0.74
N GLU A 128 22.55 10.08 1.63
CA GLU A 128 23.95 9.80 1.32
C GLU A 128 24.32 8.43 1.87
N ARG A 129 24.83 7.55 1.01
CA ARG A 129 25.23 6.20 1.39
C ARG A 129 26.30 5.65 0.43
N ASN A 130 27.38 5.08 0.97
CA ASN A 130 28.47 4.48 0.20
C ASN A 130 29.03 5.40 -0.90
N GLY A 131 29.15 6.71 -0.59
CA GLY A 131 29.63 7.72 -1.52
C GLY A 131 28.65 8.14 -2.61
N PHE A 132 27.40 7.67 -2.58
CA PHE A 132 26.32 8.14 -3.44
C PHE A 132 25.46 9.16 -2.71
N THR A 133 25.07 10.21 -3.43
CA THR A 133 24.04 11.17 -3.04
C THR A 133 22.82 10.94 -3.91
N LEU A 134 21.73 10.43 -3.32
CA LEU A 134 20.50 10.09 -4.03
C LEU A 134 19.35 10.99 -3.59
N ALA A 135 18.55 11.47 -4.53
CA ALA A 135 17.25 12.05 -4.24
C ALA A 135 16.16 10.98 -4.41
N VAL A 136 15.39 10.70 -3.35
CA VAL A 136 14.28 9.75 -3.37
C VAL A 136 12.97 10.52 -3.33
N ILE A 137 12.17 10.41 -4.39
CA ILE A 137 10.82 10.98 -4.49
C ILE A 137 9.84 9.87 -4.13
N GLY A 138 8.95 10.13 -3.16
CA GLY A 138 7.91 9.18 -2.74
C GLY A 138 6.53 9.59 -3.21
N MET A 139 5.79 8.68 -3.88
CA MET A 139 4.45 8.96 -4.39
C MET A 139 3.46 7.83 -4.06
N THR A 140 2.40 8.20 -3.37
CA THR A 140 1.23 7.31 -3.15
C THR A 140 0.36 7.24 -4.42
N ASP A 141 -0.37 6.15 -4.59
CA ASP A 141 -1.25 5.93 -5.74
C ASP A 141 -2.20 7.11 -6.01
N ASN A 142 -2.31 7.47 -7.28
CA ASN A 142 -3.18 8.56 -7.71
C ASN A 142 -4.69 8.26 -7.53
N GLY A 143 -5.05 7.00 -7.27
CA GLY A 143 -6.40 6.60 -6.88
C GLY A 143 -6.85 7.30 -5.59
N ILE A 144 -5.96 7.44 -4.61
CA ILE A 144 -6.24 8.18 -3.36
C ILE A 144 -6.56 9.65 -3.65
N TYR A 145 -5.82 10.30 -4.57
CA TYR A 145 -6.16 11.66 -4.99
C TYR A 145 -7.54 11.74 -5.66
N ARG A 146 -7.85 10.80 -6.54
CA ARG A 146 -9.16 10.72 -7.22
C ARG A 146 -10.29 10.53 -6.22
N ASP A 147 -10.09 9.69 -5.22
CA ASP A 147 -11.07 9.33 -4.21
C ASP A 147 -10.97 10.18 -2.92
N ARG A 148 -10.19 11.29 -2.94
CA ARG A 148 -9.92 12.16 -1.77
C ARG A 148 -11.15 12.67 -1.04
N LYS A 149 -12.32 12.74 -1.71
CA LYS A 149 -13.59 13.09 -1.09
C LYS A 149 -14.01 12.16 0.06
N PHE A 150 -13.48 10.92 0.05
CA PHE A 150 -13.70 9.94 1.12
C PHE A 150 -12.68 10.03 2.25
N TYR A 151 -11.65 10.89 2.10
CA TYR A 151 -10.57 11.09 3.07
C TYR A 151 -10.46 12.55 3.50
N PRO A 152 -11.48 13.10 4.22
CA PRO A 152 -11.57 14.55 4.53
C PRO A 152 -10.42 15.05 5.41
N HIS A 153 -9.71 14.17 6.11
CA HIS A 153 -8.53 14.47 6.94
C HIS A 153 -7.21 14.49 6.15
N LEU A 154 -7.25 14.11 4.87
CA LEU A 154 -6.08 13.98 4.01
C LEU A 154 -6.01 15.17 3.04
N LYS A 155 -4.91 15.92 3.08
CA LYS A 155 -4.55 16.85 2.02
C LYS A 155 -3.61 16.13 1.07
N ILE A 156 -3.96 16.02 -0.19
CA ILE A 156 -3.16 15.31 -1.20
C ILE A 156 -3.08 16.12 -2.50
N VAL A 157 -1.90 16.11 -3.11
CA VAL A 157 -1.61 16.79 -4.37
C VAL A 157 -1.60 15.76 -5.50
N PRO A 158 -2.05 16.09 -6.74
CA PRO A 158 -1.91 15.20 -7.88
C PRO A 158 -0.46 14.76 -8.07
N GLU A 159 -0.26 13.46 -8.35
CA GLU A 159 1.06 12.84 -8.45
C GLU A 159 2.00 13.59 -9.41
N LEU A 160 1.55 13.90 -10.63
CA LEU A 160 2.38 14.63 -11.61
C LEU A 160 2.82 16.00 -11.13
N VAL A 161 1.91 16.76 -10.50
CA VAL A 161 2.21 18.09 -9.96
C VAL A 161 3.28 17.99 -8.86
N ALA A 162 3.15 16.98 -8.00
CA ALA A 162 4.12 16.75 -6.91
C ALA A 162 5.49 16.35 -7.44
N ILE A 163 5.55 15.47 -8.46
CA ILE A 163 6.83 15.05 -9.04
C ILE A 163 7.49 16.23 -9.78
N GLU A 164 6.73 17.01 -10.55
CA GLU A 164 7.27 18.18 -11.27
C GLU A 164 7.89 19.20 -10.30
N LYS A 165 7.20 19.48 -9.19
CA LYS A 165 7.72 20.36 -8.14
C LYS A 165 8.98 19.78 -7.49
N ALA A 166 8.95 18.49 -7.12
CA ALA A 166 10.12 17.82 -6.54
C ALA A 166 11.31 17.85 -7.48
N MET A 167 11.13 17.61 -8.77
CA MET A 167 12.22 17.67 -9.76
C MET A 167 12.80 19.07 -9.93
N GLN A 168 11.97 20.13 -9.86
CA GLN A 168 12.44 21.53 -9.88
C GLN A 168 13.33 21.82 -8.66
N GLU A 169 12.92 21.36 -7.48
CA GLU A 169 13.68 21.55 -6.24
C GLU A 169 15.00 20.74 -6.25
N ILE A 170 14.93 19.44 -6.65
CA ILE A 170 16.08 18.53 -6.69
C ILE A 170 17.20 19.03 -7.62
N ARG A 171 16.87 19.69 -8.74
CA ARG A 171 17.88 20.24 -9.68
C ARG A 171 18.81 21.27 -9.05
N ASN A 172 18.46 21.83 -7.90
CA ASN A 172 19.32 22.73 -7.14
C ASN A 172 20.33 21.99 -6.23
N HIS A 173 20.29 20.64 -6.23
CA HIS A 173 21.17 19.82 -5.41
C HIS A 173 22.06 18.91 -6.27
N PRO A 174 23.35 18.74 -5.94
CA PRO A 174 24.21 17.80 -6.62
C PRO A 174 23.84 16.37 -6.20
N VAL A 175 23.17 15.64 -7.08
CA VAL A 175 22.80 14.25 -6.85
C VAL A 175 23.32 13.33 -7.95
N ASP A 176 23.75 12.13 -7.59
CA ASP A 176 24.21 11.10 -8.54
C ASP A 176 23.03 10.52 -9.34
N ALA A 177 21.86 10.40 -8.71
CA ALA A 177 20.65 9.90 -9.35
C ALA A 177 19.38 10.32 -8.59
N VAL A 178 18.26 10.37 -9.33
CA VAL A 178 16.92 10.48 -8.77
C VAL A 178 16.26 9.12 -8.81
N ILE A 179 15.67 8.72 -7.70
CA ILE A 179 14.83 7.52 -7.54
C ILE A 179 13.38 7.98 -7.40
N LEU A 180 12.50 7.48 -8.26
CA LEU A 180 11.06 7.62 -8.10
C LEU A 180 10.53 6.34 -7.45
N ALA A 181 10.26 6.40 -6.16
CA ALA A 181 9.64 5.33 -5.37
C ALA A 181 8.14 5.59 -5.28
N ARG A 182 7.33 4.72 -5.89
CA ARG A 182 5.90 4.97 -5.97
C ARG A 182 5.06 3.72 -5.70
N HIS A 183 4.02 3.91 -4.90
CA HIS A 183 2.93 2.93 -4.85
C HIS A 183 2.00 3.18 -6.03
N GLY A 184 2.21 2.49 -7.14
CA GLY A 184 1.42 2.66 -8.36
C GLY A 184 1.99 1.85 -9.53
N GLY A 185 1.14 1.47 -10.48
CA GLY A 185 1.51 0.67 -11.66
C GLY A 185 2.16 1.49 -12.79
N ASN A 186 2.08 1.00 -14.03
CA ASN A 186 2.75 1.58 -15.20
C ASN A 186 2.13 2.88 -15.76
N TYR A 187 1.12 3.47 -15.10
CA TYR A 187 0.44 4.69 -15.53
C TYR A 187 0.56 5.78 -14.49
N LEU A 188 0.83 6.99 -14.95
CA LEU A 188 0.86 8.23 -14.18
C LEU A 188 -0.21 9.17 -14.74
N SER A 189 -1.32 9.36 -14.03
CA SER A 189 -2.37 10.33 -14.40
C SER A 189 -2.78 10.30 -15.88
N GLY A 190 -2.99 9.08 -16.43
CA GLY A 190 -3.40 8.91 -17.84
C GLY A 190 -2.25 8.88 -18.85
N MET A 191 -1.01 9.00 -18.41
CA MET A 191 0.19 8.91 -19.24
C MET A 191 0.94 7.59 -18.93
N THR A 192 1.52 6.96 -19.94
CA THR A 192 2.42 5.83 -19.70
C THR A 192 3.70 6.28 -19.00
N LEU A 193 4.21 5.45 -18.08
CA LEU A 193 5.45 5.73 -17.37
C LEU A 193 6.61 6.04 -18.34
N GLY A 194 6.73 5.30 -19.44
CA GLY A 194 7.78 5.54 -20.44
C GLY A 194 7.69 6.91 -21.13
N ARG A 195 6.50 7.45 -21.36
CA ARG A 195 6.34 8.83 -21.90
C ARG A 195 6.77 9.86 -20.86
N PHE A 196 6.42 9.65 -19.59
CA PHE A 196 6.82 10.52 -18.48
C PHE A 196 8.35 10.56 -18.32
N LEU A 197 9.02 9.40 -18.31
CA LEU A 197 10.46 9.29 -18.08
C LEU A 197 11.30 9.97 -19.19
N ARG A 198 10.78 10.12 -20.41
CA ARG A 198 11.45 10.91 -21.45
C ARG A 198 11.58 12.40 -21.10
N LYS A 199 10.65 12.92 -20.27
CA LYS A 199 10.70 14.33 -19.78
C LYS A 199 11.72 14.52 -18.65
N TYR A 200 12.02 13.43 -17.89
CA TYR A 200 12.86 13.48 -16.69
C TYR A 200 13.98 12.42 -16.75
N PRO A 201 14.99 12.60 -17.63
CA PRO A 201 16.08 11.63 -17.81
C PRO A 201 16.98 11.50 -16.58
N GLU A 202 16.89 12.41 -15.60
CA GLU A 202 17.58 12.37 -14.31
C GLU A 202 17.05 11.24 -13.41
N ILE A 203 15.79 10.80 -13.62
CA ILE A 203 15.22 9.64 -12.90
C ILE A 203 15.88 8.39 -13.47
N ARG A 204 16.75 7.77 -12.68
CA ARG A 204 17.54 6.61 -13.10
C ARG A 204 16.94 5.29 -12.63
N LEU A 205 16.11 5.34 -11.58
CA LEU A 205 15.43 4.19 -11.01
C LEU A 205 13.98 4.55 -10.71
N VAL A 206 13.05 3.67 -11.11
CA VAL A 206 11.66 3.68 -10.66
C VAL A 206 11.39 2.40 -9.91
N LEU A 207 10.95 2.52 -8.67
CA LEU A 207 10.44 1.43 -7.84
C LEU A 207 8.91 1.52 -7.81
N CYS A 208 8.23 0.43 -8.19
CA CYS A 208 6.77 0.36 -8.29
C CYS A 208 6.18 -0.63 -7.28
N GLY A 209 4.89 -0.43 -6.94
CA GLY A 209 4.04 -1.34 -6.17
C GLY A 209 2.62 -1.42 -6.76
N HIS A 210 1.63 -1.83 -5.95
CA HIS A 210 0.19 -1.79 -6.23
C HIS A 210 -0.33 -2.84 -7.23
N SER A 211 0.40 -3.13 -8.27
CA SER A 211 -0.10 -4.02 -9.33
C SER A 211 0.03 -5.51 -9.01
N HIS A 212 0.76 -5.87 -7.97
CA HIS A 212 1.13 -7.24 -7.57
C HIS A 212 1.87 -8.04 -8.66
N LYS A 213 2.40 -7.35 -9.70
CA LYS A 213 3.12 -7.98 -10.82
C LYS A 213 4.60 -7.72 -10.66
N GLU A 214 5.38 -8.78 -10.55
CA GLU A 214 6.84 -8.68 -10.48
C GLU A 214 7.42 -8.09 -11.77
N ILE A 215 8.37 -7.15 -11.60
CA ILE A 215 9.20 -6.60 -12.67
C ILE A 215 10.64 -6.69 -12.17
N ALA A 216 11.36 -7.71 -12.62
CA ALA A 216 12.74 -7.95 -12.20
C ALA A 216 13.72 -6.85 -12.70
N GLY A 217 13.36 -6.17 -13.80
CA GLY A 217 14.13 -5.07 -14.37
C GLY A 217 13.71 -4.80 -15.80
N GLN A 218 12.99 -3.72 -16.03
CA GLN A 218 12.59 -3.24 -17.36
C GLN A 218 13.29 -1.92 -17.65
N ARG A 219 13.87 -1.77 -18.83
CA ARG A 219 14.49 -0.50 -19.25
C ARG A 219 13.50 0.40 -19.99
N SER A 220 13.53 1.69 -19.61
CA SER A 220 12.90 2.77 -20.34
C SER A 220 13.96 3.86 -20.57
N GLY A 221 14.64 3.80 -21.70
CA GLY A 221 15.85 4.61 -21.93
C GLY A 221 16.94 4.29 -20.91
N LYS A 222 17.42 5.32 -20.19
CA LYS A 222 18.43 5.16 -19.13
C LYS A 222 17.85 4.75 -17.77
N THR A 223 16.53 4.74 -17.64
CA THR A 223 15.83 4.42 -16.38
C THR A 223 15.61 2.92 -16.25
N LEU A 224 15.90 2.37 -15.08
CA LEU A 224 15.54 1.02 -14.70
C LEU A 224 14.21 1.06 -13.93
N VAL A 225 13.24 0.22 -14.31
CA VAL A 225 11.95 0.07 -13.63
C VAL A 225 11.90 -1.30 -12.98
N VAL A 226 11.58 -1.35 -11.70
CA VAL A 226 11.57 -2.57 -10.88
C VAL A 226 10.32 -2.60 -10.01
N GLN A 227 9.73 -3.75 -9.84
CA GLN A 227 8.65 -4.00 -8.88
C GLN A 227 8.89 -5.35 -8.19
N PRO A 228 9.02 -5.38 -6.86
CA PRO A 228 9.07 -6.64 -6.09
C PRO A 228 7.73 -7.36 -6.11
N GLY A 229 7.71 -8.60 -5.65
CA GLY A 229 6.50 -9.40 -5.55
C GLY A 229 5.66 -9.05 -4.32
N ALA A 230 4.34 -9.15 -4.46
CA ALA A 230 3.39 -8.97 -3.38
C ALA A 230 3.44 -10.13 -2.36
N HIS A 231 2.83 -9.93 -1.19
CA HIS A 231 2.71 -10.93 -0.12
C HIS A 231 4.05 -11.53 0.31
N CYS A 232 5.12 -10.73 0.28
CA CYS A 232 6.49 -11.15 0.61
C CYS A 232 7.04 -12.25 -0.32
N SER A 233 6.55 -12.38 -1.55
CA SER A 233 7.05 -13.38 -2.50
C SER A 233 8.44 -13.05 -3.04
N SER A 234 8.84 -11.79 -3.03
CA SER A 234 10.20 -11.33 -3.29
C SER A 234 10.47 -9.92 -2.76
N ALA A 235 11.76 -9.61 -2.57
CA ALA A 235 12.25 -8.24 -2.50
C ALA A 235 13.06 -7.92 -3.78
N ALA A 236 13.07 -6.66 -4.20
CA ALA A 236 13.93 -6.25 -5.31
C ALA A 236 15.29 -5.79 -4.76
N LEU A 237 16.37 -6.30 -5.33
CA LEU A 237 17.72 -5.79 -5.13
C LEU A 237 18.15 -5.03 -6.38
N VAL A 238 18.49 -3.76 -6.23
CA VAL A 238 19.08 -2.94 -7.29
C VAL A 238 20.51 -2.60 -6.90
N THR A 239 21.46 -2.88 -7.78
CA THR A 239 22.85 -2.47 -7.61
C THR A 239 23.14 -1.28 -8.52
N MET A 240 23.61 -0.19 -7.93
CA MET A 240 24.10 1.02 -8.61
C MET A 240 25.63 1.02 -8.55
N ARG A 241 26.27 1.18 -9.69
CA ARG A 241 27.73 1.19 -9.77
C ARG A 241 28.21 2.24 -10.78
N TYR A 242 29.25 2.97 -10.44
CA TYR A 242 29.97 3.76 -11.42
C TYR A 242 31.01 2.93 -12.17
N ILE A 243 30.92 2.91 -13.50
CA ILE A 243 31.94 2.32 -14.38
C ILE A 243 32.88 3.42 -14.79
N ASN A 244 34.21 3.22 -14.56
CA ASN A 244 35.27 4.17 -14.87
C ASN A 244 35.01 5.59 -14.31
N GLY A 245 34.33 5.67 -13.16
CA GLY A 245 34.02 6.93 -12.46
C GLY A 245 33.04 7.86 -13.16
N LYS A 246 32.52 7.50 -14.34
CA LYS A 246 31.69 8.39 -15.18
C LYS A 246 30.29 7.84 -15.51
N ASN A 247 30.19 6.55 -15.78
CA ASN A 247 28.94 5.95 -16.26
C ASN A 247 28.21 5.21 -15.14
N LEU A 248 27.03 5.70 -14.75
CA LEU A 248 26.17 5.03 -13.77
C LEU A 248 25.45 3.86 -14.41
N LEU A 249 25.80 2.65 -13.97
CA LEU A 249 25.12 1.39 -14.32
C LEU A 249 24.18 0.99 -13.19
N LEU A 250 22.97 0.58 -13.56
CA LEU A 250 22.01 -0.08 -12.66
C LEU A 250 21.71 -1.48 -13.15
N THR A 251 21.73 -2.43 -12.24
CA THR A 251 21.27 -3.81 -12.45
C THR A 251 20.27 -4.17 -11.36
N SER A 252 19.43 -5.17 -11.60
CA SER A 252 18.46 -5.62 -10.60
C SER A 252 18.22 -7.11 -10.69
N CYS A 253 17.82 -7.68 -9.56
CA CYS A 253 17.27 -9.02 -9.46
C CYS A 253 16.19 -9.08 -8.36
N LEU A 254 15.41 -10.15 -8.34
CA LEU A 254 14.43 -10.41 -7.28
C LEU A 254 15.01 -11.42 -6.31
N LEU A 255 15.13 -11.03 -5.06
CA LEU A 255 15.53 -11.87 -3.94
C LEU A 255 14.31 -12.66 -3.46
N ARG A 256 14.43 -13.96 -3.36
CA ARG A 256 13.37 -14.85 -2.87
C ARG A 256 13.51 -15.10 -1.36
N PRO A 257 12.42 -15.35 -0.64
CA PRO A 257 12.51 -15.74 0.77
C PRO A 257 13.46 -16.89 0.99
N GLY A 258 14.25 -16.79 2.06
CA GLY A 258 15.15 -17.87 2.50
C GLY A 258 14.36 -19.07 3.06
N LYS A 259 15.00 -20.24 3.07
CA LYS A 259 14.41 -21.47 3.64
C LYS A 259 14.29 -21.44 5.16
N VAL A 260 15.16 -20.68 5.82
CA VAL A 260 15.18 -20.54 7.28
C VAL A 260 14.62 -19.16 7.63
N PRO A 261 13.45 -19.10 8.26
CA PRO A 261 12.85 -17.82 8.64
C PRO A 261 13.59 -17.18 9.82
N ALA A 262 13.55 -15.85 9.92
CA ALA A 262 14.17 -15.08 11.00
C ALA A 262 13.51 -15.38 12.36
N PRO A 263 14.26 -15.85 13.37
CA PRO A 263 13.71 -16.19 14.68
C PRO A 263 12.99 -15.00 15.35
N GLU A 264 13.52 -13.79 15.21
CA GLU A 264 12.95 -12.57 15.78
C GLU A 264 11.58 -12.22 15.21
N ILE A 265 11.37 -12.42 13.91
CA ILE A 265 10.07 -12.19 13.25
C ILE A 265 9.10 -13.33 13.58
N VAL A 266 9.58 -14.57 13.61
CA VAL A 266 8.79 -15.73 14.03
C VAL A 266 8.32 -15.55 15.47
N SER A 267 9.21 -15.16 16.38
CA SER A 267 8.90 -14.89 17.80
C SER A 267 7.87 -13.77 17.95
N LEU A 268 8.03 -12.68 17.20
CA LEU A 268 7.04 -11.60 17.15
C LEU A 268 5.65 -12.13 16.73
N HIS A 269 5.61 -12.90 15.64
CA HIS A 269 4.34 -13.48 15.14
C HIS A 269 3.71 -14.43 16.16
N GLN A 270 4.48 -15.34 16.74
CA GLN A 270 4.00 -16.29 17.76
C GLN A 270 3.47 -15.58 18.99
N LYS A 271 4.17 -14.54 19.49
CA LYS A 271 3.71 -13.74 20.61
C LYS A 271 2.35 -13.10 20.33
N LEU A 272 2.21 -12.46 19.18
CA LEU A 272 0.96 -11.81 18.80
C LEU A 272 -0.17 -12.84 18.58
N GLN A 273 0.14 -14.00 17.99
CA GLN A 273 -0.82 -15.08 17.82
C GLN A 273 -1.28 -15.66 19.18
N ALA A 274 -0.39 -15.81 20.15
CA ALA A 274 -0.75 -16.24 21.49
C ALA A 274 -1.64 -15.23 22.21
N GLU A 275 -1.37 -13.93 22.06
CA GLU A 275 -2.12 -12.84 22.68
C GLU A 275 -3.51 -12.62 22.05
N TYR A 276 -3.58 -12.61 20.72
CA TYR A 276 -4.79 -12.21 19.98
C TYR A 276 -5.49 -13.37 19.26
N GLY A 277 -4.87 -14.53 19.13
CA GLY A 277 -5.43 -15.68 18.40
C GLY A 277 -6.76 -16.18 18.98
N ARG A 278 -6.94 -16.10 20.32
CA ARG A 278 -8.21 -16.43 20.96
C ARG A 278 -9.33 -15.50 20.49
N ILE A 279 -9.05 -14.21 20.31
CA ILE A 279 -10.05 -13.23 19.82
C ILE A 279 -10.40 -13.54 18.38
N LEU A 280 -9.40 -13.83 17.53
CA LEU A 280 -9.58 -14.20 16.14
C LEU A 280 -10.38 -15.50 15.98
N GLY A 281 -10.17 -16.48 16.87
CA GLY A 281 -10.88 -17.75 16.88
C GLY A 281 -12.31 -17.69 17.43
N GLN A 282 -12.74 -16.58 18.04
CA GLN A 282 -14.09 -16.46 18.59
C GLN A 282 -15.15 -16.55 17.49
N LYS A 283 -16.15 -17.41 17.73
CA LYS A 283 -17.34 -17.53 16.89
C LYS A 283 -18.12 -16.20 16.91
N ARG A 284 -18.45 -15.67 15.76
CA ARG A 284 -19.16 -14.38 15.60
C ARG A 284 -20.52 -14.54 14.98
N VAL A 285 -20.66 -15.41 14.00
CA VAL A 285 -21.87 -15.60 13.23
C VAL A 285 -22.07 -17.08 12.96
N GLU A 286 -23.30 -17.53 13.11
CA GLU A 286 -23.77 -18.84 12.64
C GLU A 286 -25.07 -18.64 11.88
N PHE A 287 -25.15 -19.17 10.68
CA PHE A 287 -26.34 -19.08 9.85
C PHE A 287 -26.55 -20.34 9.01
N THR A 288 -27.80 -20.69 8.78
CA THR A 288 -28.21 -21.84 7.96
C THR A 288 -28.33 -21.46 6.49
N SER A 289 -28.57 -20.19 6.20
CA SER A 289 -28.75 -19.66 4.85
C SER A 289 -27.94 -18.38 4.67
N PHE A 290 -27.10 -18.37 3.64
CA PHE A 290 -26.33 -17.17 3.28
C PHE A 290 -27.25 -15.98 2.93
N LYS A 291 -28.38 -16.27 2.28
CA LYS A 291 -29.34 -15.22 1.92
C LYS A 291 -29.93 -14.54 3.16
N ASP A 292 -30.35 -15.31 4.15
CA ASP A 292 -30.95 -14.76 5.38
C ASP A 292 -29.94 -13.92 6.16
N GLN A 293 -28.68 -14.35 6.18
CA GLN A 293 -27.61 -13.57 6.80
C GLN A 293 -27.36 -12.26 6.05
N VAL A 294 -27.38 -12.25 4.72
CA VAL A 294 -27.25 -11.02 3.93
C VAL A 294 -28.41 -10.07 4.20
N ASP A 295 -29.63 -10.57 4.31
CA ASP A 295 -30.80 -9.75 4.63
C ASP A 295 -30.69 -9.10 6.02
N LEU A 296 -30.09 -9.79 6.99
CA LEU A 296 -29.74 -9.20 8.30
C LEU A 296 -28.68 -8.12 8.17
N TRP A 297 -27.60 -8.36 7.44
CA TRP A 297 -26.54 -7.38 7.23
C TRP A 297 -27.03 -6.12 6.51
N LEU A 298 -27.92 -6.26 5.52
CA LEU A 298 -28.53 -5.12 4.85
C LEU A 298 -29.38 -4.28 5.85
N LYS A 299 -30.13 -4.94 6.75
CA LYS A 299 -30.86 -4.26 7.84
C LYS A 299 -29.92 -3.56 8.81
N ASP A 300 -28.82 -4.21 9.23
CA ASP A 300 -27.81 -3.62 10.12
C ASP A 300 -27.19 -2.36 9.49
N LEU A 301 -26.86 -2.40 8.18
CA LEU A 301 -26.35 -1.24 7.44
C LEU A 301 -27.39 -0.11 7.35
N CYS A 302 -28.65 -0.43 7.05
CA CYS A 302 -29.73 0.56 7.04
C CYS A 302 -29.88 1.23 8.40
N SER A 303 -29.92 0.44 9.48
CA SER A 303 -30.05 0.94 10.85
C SER A 303 -28.87 1.82 11.25
N ALA A 304 -27.63 1.38 10.98
CA ALA A 304 -26.42 2.14 11.33
C ALA A 304 -26.30 3.47 10.57
N ALA A 305 -26.86 3.56 9.38
CA ALA A 305 -26.84 4.76 8.54
C ALA A 305 -28.14 5.59 8.64
N ASP A 306 -29.15 5.13 9.35
CA ASP A 306 -30.50 5.69 9.28
C ASP A 306 -30.93 5.88 7.82
N ALA A 307 -30.91 4.77 7.04
CA ALA A 307 -31.20 4.76 5.62
C ALA A 307 -32.36 3.80 5.30
N ASP A 308 -33.10 4.09 4.22
CA ASP A 308 -34.21 3.26 3.76
C ASP A 308 -33.75 1.96 3.12
N CYS A 309 -32.63 1.99 2.40
CA CYS A 309 -32.09 0.87 1.66
C CYS A 309 -30.59 0.75 1.84
N ALA A 310 -30.06 -0.48 1.71
CA ALA A 310 -28.64 -0.75 1.66
C ALA A 310 -28.27 -1.52 0.38
N VAL A 311 -27.03 -1.31 -0.10
CA VAL A 311 -26.42 -2.11 -1.17
C VAL A 311 -25.09 -2.65 -0.66
N LEU A 312 -24.87 -3.97 -0.84
CA LEU A 312 -23.70 -4.68 -0.36
C LEU A 312 -23.13 -5.59 -1.47
N ASP A 313 -21.87 -5.36 -1.84
CA ASP A 313 -21.12 -6.23 -2.75
C ASP A 313 -20.15 -7.11 -1.95
N MET A 314 -20.36 -8.42 -1.94
CA MET A 314 -19.54 -9.34 -1.18
C MET A 314 -19.37 -10.69 -1.86
N PRO A 315 -18.28 -11.43 -1.59
CA PRO A 315 -18.18 -12.82 -1.99
C PRO A 315 -19.19 -13.67 -1.20
N PRO A 316 -19.72 -14.75 -1.78
CA PRO A 316 -20.59 -15.67 -1.05
C PRO A 316 -19.82 -16.38 0.07
N LEU A 317 -20.46 -16.54 1.22
CA LEU A 317 -19.99 -17.31 2.37
C LEU A 317 -20.75 -18.63 2.46
N PRO A 318 -20.10 -19.75 2.79
CA PRO A 318 -20.80 -20.99 3.07
C PRO A 318 -21.67 -20.85 4.33
N ALA A 319 -22.77 -21.60 4.41
CA ALA A 319 -23.53 -21.71 5.66
C ALA A 319 -22.67 -22.35 6.76
N GLY A 320 -22.96 -22.03 8.02
CA GLY A 320 -22.28 -22.58 9.19
C GLY A 320 -21.79 -21.52 10.16
N SER A 321 -20.81 -21.90 10.97
CA SER A 321 -20.18 -21.03 11.97
C SER A 321 -18.96 -20.31 11.41
N HIS A 322 -18.90 -19.00 11.63
CA HIS A 322 -17.78 -18.16 11.20
C HIS A 322 -17.10 -17.51 12.41
N THR A 323 -15.79 -17.62 12.46
CA THR A 323 -14.94 -16.91 13.42
C THR A 323 -14.64 -15.49 12.94
N LEU A 324 -14.17 -14.63 13.84
CA LEU A 324 -13.69 -13.29 13.49
C LEU A 324 -12.61 -13.37 12.39
N GLU A 325 -11.68 -14.31 12.51
CA GLU A 325 -10.63 -14.52 11.50
C GLU A 325 -11.22 -14.82 10.11
N SER A 326 -12.16 -15.75 10.04
CA SER A 326 -12.85 -16.11 8.79
C SER A 326 -13.55 -14.89 8.17
N LEU A 327 -14.26 -14.11 8.98
CA LEU A 327 -14.98 -12.93 8.52
C LEU A 327 -14.02 -11.81 8.06
N LEU A 328 -12.93 -11.57 8.76
CA LEU A 328 -11.92 -10.59 8.33
C LEU A 328 -11.30 -10.94 6.98
N LYS A 329 -11.11 -12.24 6.69
CA LYS A 329 -10.67 -12.70 5.36
C LYS A 329 -11.71 -12.42 4.26
N HIS A 330 -12.98 -12.44 4.58
CA HIS A 330 -14.07 -12.15 3.63
C HIS A 330 -14.37 -10.64 3.49
N PHE A 331 -14.14 -9.87 4.55
CA PHE A 331 -14.33 -8.41 4.61
C PHE A 331 -13.01 -7.70 4.89
N PRO A 332 -11.99 -7.82 4.03
CA PRO A 332 -10.67 -7.32 4.32
C PRO A 332 -10.58 -5.77 4.27
N TYR A 333 -11.54 -5.10 3.63
CA TYR A 333 -11.49 -3.66 3.38
C TYR A 333 -12.20 -2.85 4.47
N ARG A 334 -11.61 -1.73 4.86
CA ARG A 334 -12.14 -0.77 5.83
C ARG A 334 -12.90 0.37 5.16
N ASN A 335 -13.73 0.06 4.17
CA ASN A 335 -14.53 1.05 3.48
C ASN A 335 -15.52 1.72 4.41
N ARG A 336 -15.60 3.06 4.35
CA ARG A 336 -16.59 3.83 5.11
C ARG A 336 -17.95 3.75 4.44
N LEU A 337 -19.00 3.95 5.21
CA LEU A 337 -20.34 4.07 4.68
C LEU A 337 -20.61 5.47 4.09
N VAL A 338 -21.37 5.50 3.01
CA VAL A 338 -21.90 6.70 2.37
C VAL A 338 -23.42 6.59 2.27
N LYS A 339 -24.11 7.68 2.60
CA LYS A 339 -25.57 7.81 2.50
C LYS A 339 -25.92 8.88 1.48
N PHE A 340 -26.87 8.61 0.62
CA PHE A 340 -27.34 9.53 -0.41
C PHE A 340 -28.79 9.25 -0.78
N SER A 341 -29.44 10.17 -1.52
CA SER A 341 -30.83 10.04 -1.92
C SER A 341 -30.95 9.68 -3.39
N LEU A 342 -31.75 8.67 -3.70
CA LEU A 342 -32.03 8.23 -5.08
C LEU A 342 -33.52 8.21 -5.39
N LYS A 343 -33.84 8.36 -6.67
CA LYS A 343 -35.16 7.99 -7.22
C LYS A 343 -35.22 6.48 -7.45
N PRO A 344 -36.45 5.88 -7.50
CA PRO A 344 -36.60 4.45 -7.76
C PRO A 344 -35.89 3.96 -9.02
N ALA A 345 -35.92 4.74 -10.13
CA ALA A 345 -35.26 4.40 -11.39
C ALA A 345 -33.72 4.37 -11.26
N GLU A 346 -33.14 5.33 -10.51
CA GLU A 346 -31.69 5.39 -10.27
C GLU A 346 -31.24 4.19 -9.43
N TYR A 347 -32.01 3.84 -8.41
CA TYR A 347 -31.74 2.66 -7.59
C TYR A 347 -31.87 1.36 -8.39
N ALA A 348 -32.92 1.23 -9.22
CA ALA A 348 -33.09 0.08 -10.09
C ALA A 348 -31.92 -0.08 -11.10
N ALA A 349 -31.37 1.02 -11.58
CA ALA A 349 -30.16 0.99 -12.41
C ALA A 349 -28.92 0.57 -11.61
N LEU A 350 -28.75 1.10 -10.39
CA LEU A 350 -27.64 0.76 -9.50
C LEU A 350 -27.60 -0.73 -9.16
N ILE A 351 -28.72 -1.34 -8.78
CA ILE A 351 -28.76 -2.75 -8.40
C ILE A 351 -28.52 -3.70 -9.57
N LYS A 352 -28.77 -3.26 -10.81
CA LYS A 352 -28.48 -4.02 -12.04
C LYS A 352 -27.03 -3.96 -12.45
N GLU A 353 -26.23 -3.04 -11.91
CA GLU A 353 -24.80 -2.99 -12.21
C GLU A 353 -24.10 -4.28 -11.76
N LYS A 354 -23.17 -4.76 -12.57
CA LYS A 354 -22.35 -5.93 -12.23
C LYS A 354 -21.41 -5.61 -11.07
N ALA A 355 -21.46 -6.39 -10.02
CA ALA A 355 -20.47 -6.37 -8.95
C ALA A 355 -19.06 -6.75 -9.46
N PRO A 356 -17.98 -6.39 -8.74
CA PRO A 356 -16.62 -6.84 -9.06
C PRO A 356 -16.53 -8.37 -9.21
N SER A 357 -15.56 -8.85 -9.97
CA SER A 357 -15.49 -10.21 -10.55
C SER A 357 -15.71 -11.40 -9.62
N ASN A 358 -15.40 -11.27 -8.34
CA ASN A 358 -15.57 -12.33 -7.32
C ASN A 358 -16.67 -12.04 -6.29
N ARG A 359 -17.53 -11.04 -6.54
CA ARG A 359 -18.57 -10.59 -5.63
C ARG A 359 -19.95 -10.68 -6.27
N LYS A 360 -20.97 -10.76 -5.42
CA LYS A 360 -22.39 -10.61 -5.82
C LYS A 360 -22.93 -9.34 -5.18
N ARG A 361 -23.83 -8.67 -5.89
CA ARG A 361 -24.56 -7.50 -5.38
C ARG A 361 -25.84 -7.97 -4.71
N PHE A 362 -26.02 -7.50 -3.49
CA PHE A 362 -27.23 -7.67 -2.68
C PHE A 362 -27.79 -6.29 -2.37
N ALA A 363 -29.10 -6.17 -2.31
CA ALA A 363 -29.74 -4.88 -2.12
C ALA A 363 -31.08 -5.05 -1.39
N SER A 364 -31.42 -4.09 -0.55
CA SER A 364 -32.73 -4.00 0.08
C SER A 364 -33.84 -3.81 -0.96
N PRO A 365 -35.08 -4.26 -0.69
CA PRO A 365 -36.22 -3.94 -1.53
C PRO A 365 -36.44 -2.44 -1.69
N VAL A 366 -37.00 -2.02 -2.82
CA VAL A 366 -37.40 -0.61 -3.04
C VAL A 366 -38.55 -0.26 -2.08
N PRO A 367 -38.46 0.84 -1.33
CA PRO A 367 -39.57 1.29 -0.49
C PRO A 367 -40.78 1.68 -1.32
N ALA A 368 -41.95 1.17 -0.94
CA ALA A 368 -43.20 1.48 -1.64
C ALA A 368 -43.62 2.94 -1.42
N GLY A 369 -44.13 3.57 -2.47
CA GLY A 369 -44.76 4.90 -2.39
C GLY A 369 -43.82 6.08 -2.19
N LYS A 370 -42.50 5.91 -2.20
CA LYS A 370 -41.53 6.99 -2.07
C LYS A 370 -41.04 7.46 -3.45
N GLU A 371 -41.14 8.76 -3.73
CA GLU A 371 -40.54 9.38 -4.93
C GLU A 371 -39.01 9.42 -4.85
N ARG A 372 -38.45 9.58 -3.65
CA ARG A 372 -37.04 9.49 -3.32
C ARG A 372 -36.87 8.79 -1.97
N PHE A 373 -35.77 8.11 -1.81
CA PHE A 373 -35.41 7.43 -0.56
C PHE A 373 -33.90 7.41 -0.36
N THR A 374 -33.48 7.20 0.88
CA THR A 374 -32.08 7.18 1.25
C THR A 374 -31.48 5.78 1.04
N VAL A 375 -30.28 5.75 0.49
CA VAL A 375 -29.51 4.53 0.22
C VAL A 375 -28.15 4.62 0.91
N VAL A 376 -27.72 3.53 1.54
CA VAL A 376 -26.38 3.37 2.09
C VAL A 376 -25.60 2.30 1.33
N MET A 377 -24.34 2.56 1.09
CA MET A 377 -23.36 1.62 0.55
C MET A 377 -21.95 2.00 1.03
N ASP A 378 -20.95 1.18 0.73
CA ASP A 378 -19.59 1.55 1.06
C ASP A 378 -18.92 2.48 0.02
N THR A 379 -17.83 3.14 0.42
CA THR A 379 -17.09 4.10 -0.43
C THR A 379 -16.50 3.45 -1.68
N PHE A 380 -16.07 2.20 -1.61
CA PHE A 380 -15.52 1.48 -2.76
C PHE A 380 -16.59 1.20 -3.81
N GLN A 381 -17.77 0.74 -3.38
CA GLN A 381 -18.91 0.52 -4.27
C GLN A 381 -19.33 1.82 -4.97
N LEU A 382 -19.41 2.93 -4.22
CA LEU A 382 -19.75 4.24 -4.79
C LEU A 382 -18.71 4.69 -5.82
N SER A 383 -17.42 4.52 -5.53
CA SER A 383 -16.32 4.93 -6.43
C SER A 383 -16.32 4.15 -7.75
N ARG A 384 -16.85 2.94 -7.77
CA ARG A 384 -16.89 2.03 -8.93
C ARG A 384 -18.23 2.04 -9.68
N SER A 385 -19.27 2.63 -9.10
CA SER A 385 -20.60 2.69 -9.73
C SER A 385 -20.60 3.59 -10.95
N LYS A 386 -21.09 3.08 -12.07
CA LYS A 386 -21.30 3.85 -13.31
C LYS A 386 -22.52 4.75 -13.19
N THR A 387 -23.59 4.26 -12.54
CA THR A 387 -24.84 4.99 -12.27
C THR A 387 -24.58 6.23 -11.41
N LEU A 388 -23.69 6.12 -10.43
CA LEU A 388 -23.41 7.16 -9.45
C LEU A 388 -22.13 7.96 -9.73
N LYS A 389 -21.48 7.75 -10.88
CA LYS A 389 -20.21 8.40 -11.23
C LYS A 389 -20.22 9.92 -11.06
N ASN A 390 -21.33 10.55 -11.39
CA ASN A 390 -21.51 12.01 -11.30
C ASN A 390 -22.29 12.44 -10.04
N HIS A 391 -22.62 11.49 -9.15
CA HIS A 391 -23.37 11.81 -7.94
C HIS A 391 -22.43 12.42 -6.90
N THR A 392 -22.60 13.71 -6.62
CA THR A 392 -21.75 14.48 -5.69
C THR A 392 -22.40 14.72 -4.35
N ALA A 393 -23.73 14.64 -4.28
CA ALA A 393 -24.50 14.88 -3.07
C ALA A 393 -24.62 13.61 -2.22
N PHE A 394 -23.62 13.35 -1.37
CA PHE A 394 -23.65 12.24 -0.42
C PHE A 394 -23.13 12.70 0.95
N GLN A 395 -23.57 12.02 2.01
CA GLN A 395 -23.04 12.13 3.36
C GLN A 395 -22.06 10.99 3.61
N LEU A 396 -20.80 11.32 3.91
CA LEU A 396 -19.82 10.35 4.36
C LEU A 396 -20.03 10.12 5.86
N LEU A 397 -20.28 8.86 6.24
CA LEU A 397 -20.51 8.49 7.63
C LEU A 397 -19.18 8.14 8.33
N PRO A 398 -19.05 8.40 9.63
CA PRO A 398 -17.84 8.04 10.40
C PRO A 398 -17.75 6.55 10.74
N VAL A 399 -18.49 5.71 10.02
CA VAL A 399 -18.66 4.28 10.30
C VAL A 399 -18.04 3.47 9.17
N ILE A 400 -17.34 2.40 9.53
CA ILE A 400 -16.75 1.44 8.60
C ILE A 400 -17.78 0.32 8.36
N ALA A 401 -18.06 0.01 7.09
CA ALA A 401 -19.04 -1.01 6.72
C ALA A 401 -18.75 -2.36 7.40
N ARG A 402 -17.48 -2.77 7.40
CA ARG A 402 -17.03 -4.03 8.03
C ARG A 402 -17.37 -4.10 9.52
N ASP A 403 -17.18 -3.01 10.28
CA ASP A 403 -17.40 -2.98 11.72
C ASP A 403 -18.88 -3.21 12.06
N ILE A 404 -19.79 -2.73 11.22
CA ILE A 404 -21.22 -3.02 11.34
C ILE A 404 -21.51 -4.50 11.07
N LEU A 405 -20.97 -5.03 9.96
CA LEU A 405 -21.22 -6.42 9.56
C LEU A 405 -20.65 -7.42 10.57
N LEU A 406 -19.54 -7.09 11.22
CA LEU A 406 -18.91 -7.91 12.26
C LEU A 406 -19.45 -7.63 13.66
N LYS A 407 -20.32 -6.60 13.83
CA LYS A 407 -20.81 -6.09 15.12
C LYS A 407 -19.68 -5.76 16.10
N GLU A 408 -18.59 -5.22 15.58
CA GLU A 408 -17.38 -4.87 16.32
C GLU A 408 -16.93 -3.46 16.01
N LYS A 409 -16.43 -2.77 17.03
CA LYS A 409 -15.55 -1.64 16.88
C LYS A 409 -14.10 -2.17 16.95
N ILE A 410 -13.55 -2.53 15.79
CA ILE A 410 -12.14 -2.95 15.67
C ILE A 410 -11.23 -1.72 15.59
#